data_1e38bb66f654dae33f1c5cebae97eed3
#
_entry.id   1e38bb66f654dae33f1c5cebae97eed3
#
_cell.length_a   1.000
_cell.length_b   1.000
_cell.length_c   1.000
_cell.angle_alpha   90.00
_cell.angle_beta   90.00
_cell.angle_gamma   90.00
#
_symmetry.space_group_name_H-M   'P 1'
#
loop_
_entity.id
_entity.type
_entity.pdbx_description
1 polymer ?
#
loop_
_entity_poly.entity_id
_entity_poly.type
_entity_poly.pdbx_seq_one_letter_code
_entity_poly.pdbx_strand_id
1 'polypeptide(L)'
;DAVYAEIAEMQSRYNADKVFLTPSMCEDREKEIAAKENKARLLQQQYFGTDGYLFAKREELVKPLQDEVLAVIKDVAKEGNFGMIIDVAADNSVVYFDPKLDKSNVVLRKLGYSVKKKEE
;
A
#
# COMPACT_ATOMS: atom_id res chain seq x y z
N ASP A 1 -15.29 3.16 3.21
CA ASP A 1 -16.33 2.40 3.94
C ASP A 1 -17.58 3.22 4.21
N ALA A 2 -17.49 4.50 4.68
CA ALA A 2 -18.66 5.32 4.96
C ALA A 2 -19.59 5.56 3.75
N VAL A 3 -19.01 5.80 2.56
CA VAL A 3 -19.81 6.03 1.33
C VAL A 3 -20.58 4.78 0.90
N TYR A 4 -19.99 3.60 1.02
CA TYR A 4 -20.65 2.34 0.71
C TYR A 4 -21.73 1.99 1.72
N ALA A 5 -21.53 2.33 3.00
CA ALA A 5 -22.57 2.16 4.03
C ALA A 5 -23.79 3.06 3.74
N GLU A 6 -23.53 4.30 3.31
CA GLU A 6 -24.60 5.24 2.92
C GLU A 6 -25.37 4.77 1.69
N ILE A 7 -24.67 4.23 0.67
CA ILE A 7 -25.30 3.63 -0.51
C ILE A 7 -26.18 2.44 -0.11
N ALA A 8 -25.69 1.55 0.75
CA ALA A 8 -26.45 0.41 1.23
C ALA A 8 -27.71 0.84 1.99
N GLU A 9 -27.63 1.89 2.80
CA GLU A 9 -28.79 2.46 3.50
C GLU A 9 -29.81 3.05 2.52
N MET A 10 -29.35 3.79 1.50
CA MET A 10 -30.22 4.34 0.45
C MET A 10 -30.94 3.24 -0.32
N GLN A 11 -30.23 2.15 -0.69
CA GLN A 11 -30.83 1.00 -1.37
C GLN A 11 -31.85 0.28 -0.48
N SER A 12 -31.53 0.11 0.81
CA SER A 12 -32.44 -0.51 1.78
C SER A 12 -33.73 0.29 1.93
N ARG A 13 -33.62 1.61 2.11
CA ARG A 13 -34.79 2.52 2.19
C ARG A 13 -35.60 2.50 0.90
N TYR A 14 -34.95 2.58 -0.25
CA TYR A 14 -35.64 2.50 -1.54
C TYR A 14 -36.44 1.21 -1.69
N ASN A 15 -35.85 0.06 -1.33
CA ASN A 15 -36.54 -1.23 -1.40
C ASN A 15 -37.76 -1.32 -0.45
N ALA A 16 -37.67 -0.72 0.73
CA ALA A 16 -38.78 -0.66 1.69
C ALA A 16 -39.91 0.23 1.21
N ASP A 17 -39.57 1.37 0.61
CA ASP A 17 -40.56 2.39 0.23
C ASP A 17 -41.11 2.20 -1.20
N LYS A 18 -40.47 1.38 -2.03
CA LYS A 18 -40.77 1.21 -3.46
C LYS A 18 -42.24 0.97 -3.75
N VAL A 19 -42.93 0.24 -2.87
CA VAL A 19 -44.37 -0.09 -3.04
C VAL A 19 -45.26 1.14 -2.90
N PHE A 20 -44.79 2.18 -2.22
CA PHE A 20 -45.54 3.41 -1.95
C PHE A 20 -45.15 4.57 -2.88
N LEU A 21 -44.11 4.39 -3.71
CA LEU A 21 -43.60 5.43 -4.60
C LEU A 21 -44.27 5.41 -5.96
N THR A 22 -44.44 6.58 -6.56
CA THR A 22 -44.87 6.69 -7.97
C THR A 22 -43.71 6.28 -8.90
N PRO A 23 -43.98 5.88 -10.17
CA PRO A 23 -42.93 5.54 -11.13
C PRO A 23 -41.89 6.63 -11.29
N SER A 24 -42.27 7.90 -11.31
CA SER A 24 -41.32 9.03 -11.36
C SER A 24 -40.43 9.12 -10.14
N MET A 25 -41.00 8.92 -8.93
CA MET A 25 -40.21 8.93 -7.69
C MET A 25 -39.26 7.75 -7.61
N CYS A 26 -39.61 6.58 -8.13
CA CYS A 26 -38.71 5.44 -8.23
C CYS A 26 -37.52 5.78 -9.13
N GLU A 27 -37.78 6.34 -10.32
CA GLU A 27 -36.76 6.74 -11.27
C GLU A 27 -35.77 7.77 -10.66
N ASP A 28 -36.27 8.75 -9.92
CA ASP A 28 -35.45 9.76 -9.26
C ASP A 28 -34.54 9.13 -8.17
N ARG A 29 -35.08 8.21 -7.37
CA ARG A 29 -34.30 7.49 -6.35
C ARG A 29 -33.24 6.59 -6.96
N GLU A 30 -33.59 5.87 -8.03
CA GLU A 30 -32.62 5.04 -8.75
C GLU A 30 -31.49 5.86 -9.36
N LYS A 31 -31.76 7.03 -9.91
CA LYS A 31 -30.78 7.98 -10.42
C LYS A 31 -29.86 8.50 -9.31
N GLU A 32 -30.43 8.82 -8.15
CA GLU A 32 -29.66 9.32 -7.00
C GLU A 32 -28.69 8.25 -6.48
N ILE A 33 -29.15 7.00 -6.33
CA ILE A 33 -28.31 5.87 -5.92
C ILE A 33 -27.20 5.63 -6.95
N ALA A 34 -27.53 5.56 -8.25
CA ALA A 34 -26.56 5.35 -9.32
C ALA A 34 -25.51 6.47 -9.38
N ALA A 35 -25.90 7.71 -9.16
CA ALA A 35 -24.95 8.84 -9.10
C ALA A 35 -23.97 8.68 -7.94
N LYS A 36 -24.46 8.22 -6.78
CA LYS A 36 -23.63 8.00 -5.59
C LYS A 36 -22.70 6.80 -5.75
N GLU A 37 -23.15 5.71 -6.36
CA GLU A 37 -22.33 4.56 -6.72
C GLU A 37 -21.21 4.95 -7.70
N ASN A 38 -21.52 5.72 -8.73
CA ASN A 38 -20.54 6.23 -9.67
C ASN A 38 -19.48 7.11 -8.98
N LYS A 39 -19.91 8.00 -8.07
CA LYS A 39 -18.99 8.82 -7.28
C LYS A 39 -18.09 7.97 -6.40
N ALA A 40 -18.63 6.95 -5.74
CA ALA A 40 -17.85 6.01 -4.92
C ALA A 40 -16.79 5.29 -5.76
N ARG A 41 -17.16 4.79 -6.95
CA ARG A 41 -16.25 4.13 -7.89
C ARG A 41 -15.14 5.05 -8.38
N LEU A 42 -15.46 6.30 -8.72
CA LEU A 42 -14.46 7.28 -9.14
C LEU A 42 -13.48 7.60 -8.02
N LEU A 43 -13.95 7.78 -6.78
CA LEU A 43 -13.10 7.97 -5.61
C LEU A 43 -12.20 6.76 -5.37
N GLN A 44 -12.75 5.55 -5.46
CA GLN A 44 -11.98 4.33 -5.31
C GLN A 44 -10.86 4.26 -6.36
N GLN A 45 -11.15 4.55 -7.63
CA GLN A 45 -10.15 4.57 -8.69
C GLN A 45 -9.10 5.66 -8.48
N GLN A 46 -9.52 6.85 -8.05
CA GLN A 46 -8.62 7.98 -7.79
C GLN A 46 -7.63 7.69 -6.65
N TYR A 47 -8.08 7.03 -5.58
CA TYR A 47 -7.22 6.76 -4.42
C TYR A 47 -6.46 5.44 -4.52
N PHE A 48 -7.09 4.39 -5.05
CA PHE A 48 -6.59 3.01 -5.03
C PHE A 48 -6.28 2.45 -6.42
N GLY A 49 -6.48 3.23 -7.47
CA GLY A 49 -6.11 2.82 -8.84
C GLY A 49 -4.61 2.61 -9.00
N THR A 50 -4.20 2.00 -10.11
CA THR A 50 -2.79 1.66 -10.42
C THR A 50 -1.87 2.89 -10.34
N ASP A 51 -2.39 4.07 -10.74
CA ASP A 51 -1.70 5.37 -10.63
C ASP A 51 -2.41 6.28 -9.61
N GLY A 52 -3.10 5.68 -8.64
CA GLY A 52 -3.89 6.39 -7.66
C GLY A 52 -3.04 7.15 -6.64
N TYR A 53 -3.71 8.05 -5.92
CA TYR A 53 -3.07 8.94 -4.96
C TYR A 53 -2.25 8.19 -3.89
N LEU A 54 -2.72 7.03 -3.44
CA LEU A 54 -2.00 6.19 -2.47
C LEU A 54 -0.71 5.61 -3.06
N PHE A 55 -0.72 5.21 -4.34
CA PHE A 55 0.48 4.72 -5.01
C PHE A 55 1.53 5.84 -5.13
N ALA A 56 1.11 7.01 -5.64
CA ALA A 56 2.00 8.16 -5.75
C ALA A 56 2.57 8.60 -4.39
N LYS A 57 1.74 8.60 -3.33
CA LYS A 57 2.19 8.94 -1.98
C LYS A 57 3.15 7.91 -1.40
N ARG A 58 2.93 6.63 -1.69
CA ARG A 58 3.85 5.57 -1.30
C ARG A 58 5.20 5.73 -2.00
N GLU A 59 5.22 5.99 -3.31
CA GLU A 59 6.48 6.24 -4.04
C GLU A 59 7.24 7.44 -3.47
N GLU A 60 6.53 8.55 -3.23
CA GLU A 60 7.13 9.76 -2.65
C GLU A 60 7.81 9.50 -1.30
N LEU A 61 7.21 8.64 -0.46
CA LEU A 61 7.73 8.36 0.89
C LEU A 61 8.77 7.24 0.91
N VAL A 62 8.61 6.23 0.06
CA VAL A 62 9.46 5.01 0.08
C VAL A 62 10.73 5.20 -0.73
N LYS A 63 10.66 5.90 -1.87
CA LYS A 63 11.82 6.10 -2.75
C LYS A 63 13.03 6.75 -2.05
N PRO A 64 12.88 7.85 -1.29
CA PRO A 64 13.99 8.44 -0.55
C PRO A 64 14.63 7.45 0.44
N LEU A 65 13.82 6.64 1.12
CA LEU A 65 14.32 5.63 2.06
C LEU A 65 15.11 4.52 1.34
N GLN A 66 14.63 4.08 0.18
CA GLN A 66 15.36 3.10 -0.64
C GLN A 66 16.70 3.65 -1.12
N ASP A 67 16.73 4.91 -1.54
CA ASP A 67 17.97 5.56 -1.99
C ASP A 67 18.98 5.69 -0.84
N GLU A 68 18.54 6.03 0.36
CA GLU A 68 19.36 6.11 1.56
C GLU A 68 19.93 4.73 1.95
N VAL A 69 19.08 3.71 1.98
CA VAL A 69 19.50 2.32 2.25
C VAL A 69 20.53 1.85 1.23
N LEU A 70 20.31 2.12 -0.06
CA LEU A 70 21.23 1.74 -1.13
C LEU A 70 22.58 2.45 -1.01
N ALA A 71 22.59 3.72 -0.61
CA ALA A 71 23.83 4.47 -0.36
C ALA A 71 24.64 3.81 0.77
N VAL A 72 23.99 3.48 1.88
CA VAL A 72 24.63 2.81 3.02
C VAL A 72 25.14 1.41 2.66
N ILE A 73 24.40 0.64 1.85
CA ILE A 73 24.84 -0.67 1.35
C ILE A 73 26.12 -0.54 0.52
N LYS A 74 26.19 0.47 -0.35
CA LYS A 74 27.40 0.75 -1.15
C LYS A 74 28.61 1.08 -0.28
N ASP A 75 28.40 1.83 0.80
CA ASP A 75 29.48 2.16 1.75
C ASP A 75 29.95 0.93 2.53
N VAL A 76 29.01 0.09 2.98
CA VAL A 76 29.34 -1.20 3.62
C VAL A 76 30.12 -2.11 2.66
N ALA A 77 29.74 -2.14 1.39
CA ALA A 77 30.44 -2.92 0.37
C ALA A 77 31.89 -2.44 0.19
N LYS A 78 32.10 -1.12 0.09
CA LYS A 78 33.43 -0.52 -0.07
C LYS A 78 34.31 -0.77 1.16
N GLU A 79 33.82 -0.53 2.36
CA GLU A 79 34.56 -0.71 3.61
C GLU A 79 34.94 -2.17 3.87
N GLY A 80 34.05 -3.10 3.51
CA GLY A 80 34.26 -4.54 3.66
C GLY A 80 35.00 -5.19 2.49
N ASN A 81 35.34 -4.43 1.43
CA ASN A 81 35.91 -4.97 0.19
C ASN A 81 35.03 -6.10 -0.40
N PHE A 82 33.69 -5.96 -0.30
CA PHE A 82 32.77 -6.92 -0.88
C PHE A 82 32.56 -6.62 -2.37
N GLY A 83 32.79 -7.63 -3.22
CA GLY A 83 32.53 -7.52 -4.66
C GLY A 83 31.05 -7.52 -5.00
N MET A 84 30.20 -8.05 -4.09
CA MET A 84 28.75 -8.16 -4.29
C MET A 84 28.03 -8.19 -2.94
N ILE A 85 26.88 -7.56 -2.86
CA ILE A 85 25.90 -7.72 -1.77
C ILE A 85 24.56 -8.08 -2.41
N ILE A 86 23.91 -9.13 -1.92
CA ILE A 86 22.65 -9.67 -2.45
C ILE A 86 21.57 -9.46 -1.40
N ASP A 87 20.40 -8.97 -1.86
CA ASP A 87 19.19 -8.93 -1.03
C ASP A 87 18.50 -10.30 -1.12
N VAL A 88 18.71 -11.12 -0.11
CA VAL A 88 18.16 -12.47 -0.02
C VAL A 88 16.64 -12.48 0.09
N ALA A 89 16.04 -11.41 0.60
CA ALA A 89 14.58 -11.30 0.73
C ALA A 89 13.90 -10.99 -0.61
N ALA A 90 14.58 -10.29 -1.51
CA ALA A 90 14.10 -9.97 -2.84
C ALA A 90 14.42 -11.04 -3.89
N ASP A 91 15.49 -11.81 -3.67
CA ASP A 91 15.97 -12.82 -4.63
C ASP A 91 15.72 -14.23 -4.14
N ASN A 92 14.68 -14.88 -4.69
CA ASN A 92 14.34 -16.27 -4.39
C ASN A 92 15.33 -17.31 -4.96
N SER A 93 16.37 -16.88 -5.67
CA SER A 93 17.39 -17.78 -6.24
C SER A 93 18.45 -18.19 -5.21
N VAL A 94 18.54 -17.47 -4.09
CA VAL A 94 19.50 -17.81 -3.02
C VAL A 94 18.92 -18.89 -2.12
N VAL A 95 19.41 -20.11 -2.29
CA VAL A 95 18.92 -21.29 -1.54
C VAL A 95 19.57 -21.39 -0.14
N TYR A 96 20.80 -20.93 0.01
CA TYR A 96 21.55 -20.96 1.26
C TYR A 96 22.60 -19.83 1.32
N PHE A 97 22.80 -19.27 2.49
CA PHE A 97 23.94 -18.40 2.78
C PHE A 97 24.42 -18.62 4.23
N ASP A 98 25.72 -18.42 4.48
CA ASP A 98 26.26 -18.48 5.83
C ASP A 98 25.79 -17.23 6.63
N PRO A 99 25.16 -17.40 7.81
CA PRO A 99 24.72 -16.29 8.66
C PRO A 99 25.85 -15.28 9.02
N LYS A 100 27.12 -15.70 8.99
CA LYS A 100 28.25 -14.82 9.21
C LYS A 100 28.44 -13.77 8.11
N LEU A 101 27.88 -14.03 6.92
CA LEU A 101 27.90 -13.13 5.78
C LEU A 101 26.79 -12.09 5.84
N ASP A 102 25.82 -12.25 6.74
CA ASP A 102 24.72 -11.30 6.91
C ASP A 102 25.24 -9.93 7.40
N LYS A 103 25.01 -8.91 6.59
CA LYS A 103 25.41 -7.51 6.87
C LYS A 103 24.21 -6.62 7.22
N SER A 104 23.00 -7.17 7.32
CA SER A 104 21.78 -6.41 7.62
C SER A 104 21.93 -5.56 8.88
N ASN A 105 22.47 -6.13 9.95
CA ASN A 105 22.68 -5.41 11.21
C ASN A 105 23.76 -4.30 11.10
N VAL A 106 24.72 -4.42 10.20
CA VAL A 106 25.72 -3.38 9.93
C VAL A 106 25.07 -2.21 9.21
N VAL A 107 24.24 -2.51 8.20
CA VAL A 107 23.48 -1.51 7.44
C VAL A 107 22.52 -0.77 8.37
N LEU A 108 21.73 -1.48 9.18
CA LEU A 108 20.80 -0.88 10.13
C LEU A 108 21.50 0.07 11.12
N ARG A 109 22.64 -0.32 11.67
CA ARG A 109 23.40 0.55 12.57
C ARG A 109 23.90 1.81 11.88
N LYS A 110 24.35 1.70 10.63
CA LYS A 110 24.81 2.86 9.86
C LYS A 110 23.65 3.82 9.51
N LEU A 111 22.43 3.30 9.35
CA LEU A 111 21.21 4.08 9.22
C LEU A 111 20.72 4.70 10.54
N GLY A 112 21.42 4.47 11.67
CA GLY A 112 21.09 5.01 12.98
C GLY A 112 20.08 4.19 13.79
N TYR A 113 19.73 2.98 13.34
CA TYR A 113 18.79 2.11 14.06
C TYR A 113 19.51 1.22 15.08
N SER A 114 18.93 1.10 16.29
CA SER A 114 19.40 0.14 17.28
C SER A 114 18.92 -1.26 16.94
N VAL A 115 19.84 -2.20 16.78
CA VAL A 115 19.52 -3.61 16.52
C VAL A 115 19.42 -4.33 17.85
N LYS A 116 18.22 -4.83 18.21
CA LYS A 116 18.06 -5.76 19.34
C LYS A 116 18.84 -7.04 19.00
N LYS A 117 19.76 -7.47 19.90
CA LYS A 117 20.33 -8.82 19.82
C LYS A 117 19.16 -9.81 19.86
N LYS A 118 19.06 -10.70 18.87
CA LYS A 118 18.29 -11.93 19.05
C LYS A 118 18.98 -12.69 20.17
N GLU A 119 18.29 -12.86 21.29
CA GLU A 119 18.65 -13.88 22.27
C GLU A 119 18.43 -15.23 21.59
N GLU A 120 19.50 -16.03 21.53
CA GLU A 120 19.45 -17.43 21.11
C GLU A 120 18.69 -18.26 22.12
#